data_7eeaae116ffc3cdcddc98488b6d92bee
#
_entry.id   7eeaae116ffc3cdcddc98488b6d92bee
#
_cell.length_a   1.000
_cell.length_b   1.000
_cell.length_c   1.000
_cell.angle_alpha   90.00
_cell.angle_beta   90.00
_cell.angle_gamma   90.00
#
_symmetry.space_group_name_H-M   'P 1'
#
loop_
_entity.id
_entity.type
_entity.pdbx_description
1 polymer ?
#
loop_
_entity_poly.entity_id
_entity_poly.type
_entity_poly.pdbx_seq_one_letter_code
_entity_poly.pdbx_strand_id
1 'polypeptide(L)'
;RRLKHDVYPYVGDLTFPQLTLEILEIKVFKRIIERGALSVAKRLKSDLNQIFKSARKKKLIQYNPIEDIELPKPQGGNFAAVTEEQDLAPMLNKIWNYSKLYTRCLLTTQVALKISVLTFQRPGEIRKLKKEYFYHEERCFKFTASKTKQLHIVPLSDQAFDLIESIIDLHPYSEYIFVGRDGKTFISDNTINSALKRLGYGGEQTAHGFRATARTMLDEILEQRVDFIEHQLAHKVKDNNGTAYN
;
A
#
# COMPACT_ATOMS: atom_id res chain seq x y z
N ARG A 1 16.11 3.45 10.62
CA ARG A 1 15.69 2.34 11.50
C ARG A 1 16.37 1.02 11.09
N ARG A 2 16.31 0.58 9.81
CA ARG A 2 16.95 -0.67 9.33
C ARG A 2 18.45 -0.72 9.60
N LEU A 3 19.19 0.32 9.25
CA LEU A 3 20.64 0.38 9.50
C LEU A 3 20.99 0.21 10.99
N LYS A 4 20.25 0.88 11.88
CA LYS A 4 20.47 0.79 13.33
C LYS A 4 20.23 -0.61 13.90
N HIS A 5 19.30 -1.35 13.31
CA HIS A 5 18.92 -2.67 13.81
C HIS A 5 19.70 -3.80 13.14
N ASP A 6 19.91 -3.71 11.82
CA ASP A 6 20.37 -4.84 11.01
C ASP A 6 21.81 -4.70 10.51
N VAL A 7 22.45 -3.52 10.68
CA VAL A 7 23.81 -3.25 10.16
C VAL A 7 24.76 -2.84 11.27
N TYR A 8 24.48 -1.73 11.95
CA TYR A 8 25.38 -1.13 12.91
C TYR A 8 25.81 -2.09 14.05
N PRO A 9 24.94 -2.95 14.62
CA PRO A 9 25.35 -3.86 15.68
C PRO A 9 26.40 -4.90 15.25
N TYR A 10 26.58 -5.12 13.95
CA TYR A 10 27.40 -6.21 13.42
C TYR A 10 28.65 -5.73 12.68
N VAL A 11 28.57 -4.54 12.08
CA VAL A 11 29.63 -4.01 11.23
C VAL A 11 29.82 -2.50 11.38
N GLY A 12 29.17 -1.87 12.38
CA GLY A 12 29.19 -0.41 12.55
C GLY A 12 30.56 0.16 12.89
N ASP A 13 31.44 -0.62 13.51
CA ASP A 13 32.80 -0.22 13.90
C ASP A 13 33.81 -0.41 12.76
N LEU A 14 33.42 -1.04 11.65
CA LEU A 14 34.31 -1.28 10.52
C LEU A 14 34.34 -0.07 9.57
N THR A 15 35.51 0.21 9.04
CA THR A 15 35.70 1.22 8.00
C THR A 15 35.19 0.72 6.65
N PHE A 16 34.91 1.61 5.70
CA PHE A 16 34.44 1.23 4.38
C PHE A 16 35.34 0.21 3.65
N PRO A 17 36.69 0.32 3.66
CA PRO A 17 37.55 -0.68 3.05
C PRO A 17 37.47 -2.07 3.72
N GLN A 18 37.12 -2.14 5.00
CA GLN A 18 36.96 -3.41 5.73
C GLN A 18 35.59 -4.08 5.47
N LEU A 19 34.61 -3.37 4.92
CA LEU A 19 33.30 -3.90 4.61
C LEU A 19 33.34 -4.68 3.27
N THR A 20 33.97 -5.83 3.30
CA THR A 20 34.08 -6.72 2.13
C THR A 20 32.74 -7.39 1.80
N LEU A 21 32.62 -7.97 0.59
CA LEU A 21 31.45 -8.76 0.18
C LEU A 21 31.13 -9.84 1.22
N GLU A 22 32.14 -10.65 1.58
CA GLU A 22 31.98 -11.76 2.52
C GLU A 22 31.47 -11.31 3.90
N ILE A 23 32.04 -10.24 4.45
CA ILE A 23 31.60 -9.70 5.74
C ILE A 23 30.14 -9.24 5.69
N LEU A 24 29.75 -8.55 4.62
CA LEU A 24 28.38 -8.06 4.45
C LEU A 24 27.39 -9.21 4.24
N GLU A 25 27.76 -10.21 3.45
CA GLU A 25 26.93 -11.41 3.26
C GLU A 25 26.71 -12.15 4.57
N ILE A 26 27.77 -12.48 5.29
CA ILE A 26 27.69 -13.33 6.50
C ILE A 26 27.08 -12.54 7.66
N LYS A 27 27.61 -11.36 7.97
CA LYS A 27 27.23 -10.62 9.18
C LYS A 27 25.94 -9.84 9.06
N VAL A 28 25.49 -9.51 7.83
CA VAL A 28 24.31 -8.67 7.61
C VAL A 28 23.23 -9.46 6.88
N PHE A 29 23.45 -9.86 5.62
CA PHE A 29 22.38 -10.36 4.79
C PHE A 29 21.92 -11.77 5.16
N LYS A 30 22.84 -12.70 5.43
CA LYS A 30 22.52 -14.07 5.85
C LYS A 30 21.59 -14.09 7.07
N ARG A 31 21.89 -13.31 8.07
CA ARG A 31 21.09 -13.18 9.31
C ARG A 31 19.64 -12.71 9.04
N ILE A 32 19.49 -11.77 8.11
CA ILE A 32 18.16 -11.24 7.75
C ILE A 32 17.37 -12.28 6.95
N ILE A 33 18.05 -13.03 6.09
CA ILE A 33 17.45 -14.09 5.28
C ILE A 33 17.03 -15.25 6.17
N GLU A 34 17.89 -15.72 7.09
CA GLU A 34 17.60 -16.82 8.02
C GLU A 34 16.38 -16.56 8.92
N ARG A 35 16.15 -15.30 9.31
CA ARG A 35 14.91 -14.94 10.05
C ARG A 35 13.68 -14.75 9.15
N GLY A 36 13.74 -15.10 7.86
CA GLY A 36 12.63 -15.02 6.92
C GLY A 36 12.29 -13.60 6.42
N ALA A 37 13.14 -12.59 6.68
CA ALA A 37 12.84 -11.19 6.38
C ALA A 37 13.40 -10.72 5.01
N LEU A 38 13.18 -11.50 3.95
CA LEU A 38 13.74 -11.23 2.62
C LEU A 38 13.38 -9.84 2.06
N SER A 39 12.18 -9.34 2.34
CA SER A 39 11.76 -7.98 1.95
C SER A 39 12.61 -6.89 2.62
N VAL A 40 13.06 -7.13 3.86
CA VAL A 40 13.98 -6.24 4.58
C VAL A 40 15.35 -6.31 3.96
N ALA A 41 15.86 -7.51 3.65
CA ALA A 41 17.15 -7.70 2.97
C ALA A 41 17.21 -6.93 1.64
N LYS A 42 16.17 -7.02 0.82
CA LYS A 42 16.08 -6.28 -0.46
C LYS A 42 16.13 -4.77 -0.30
N ARG A 43 15.34 -4.24 0.62
CA ARG A 43 15.35 -2.79 0.90
C ARG A 43 16.69 -2.34 1.48
N LEU A 44 17.28 -3.16 2.35
CA LEU A 44 18.58 -2.88 2.93
C LEU A 44 19.69 -2.92 1.86
N LYS A 45 19.66 -3.90 0.92
CA LYS A 45 20.58 -3.91 -0.23
C LYS A 45 20.50 -2.61 -1.03
N SER A 46 19.28 -2.12 -1.29
CA SER A 46 19.07 -0.84 -1.99
C SER A 46 19.64 0.35 -1.22
N ASP A 47 19.35 0.43 0.10
CA ASP A 47 19.86 1.51 0.96
C ASP A 47 21.40 1.50 1.03
N LEU A 48 21.99 0.34 1.28
CA LEU A 48 23.46 0.18 1.35
C LEU A 48 24.11 0.47 -0.01
N ASN A 49 23.50 0.03 -1.13
CA ASN A 49 24.02 0.32 -2.47
C ASN A 49 24.14 1.83 -2.72
N GLN A 50 23.15 2.62 -2.28
CA GLN A 50 23.23 4.08 -2.38
C GLN A 50 24.38 4.66 -1.54
N ILE A 51 24.55 4.14 -0.31
CA ILE A 51 25.64 4.57 0.59
C ILE A 51 27.01 4.25 -0.01
N PHE A 52 27.20 3.01 -0.49
CA PHE A 52 28.47 2.59 -1.09
C PHE A 52 28.76 3.29 -2.42
N LYS A 53 27.74 3.56 -3.25
CA LYS A 53 27.90 4.42 -4.44
C LYS A 53 28.38 5.83 -4.07
N SER A 54 27.85 6.40 -2.98
CA SER A 54 28.32 7.70 -2.48
C SER A 54 29.76 7.63 -1.99
N ALA A 55 30.14 6.56 -1.24
CA ALA A 55 31.49 6.32 -0.78
C ALA A 55 32.48 6.17 -1.95
N ARG A 56 32.12 5.44 -3.01
CA ARG A 56 32.91 5.30 -4.23
C ARG A 56 33.09 6.65 -4.94
N LYS A 57 32.03 7.44 -5.06
CA LYS A 57 32.12 8.80 -5.65
C LYS A 57 33.05 9.71 -4.87
N LYS A 58 33.13 9.55 -3.55
CA LYS A 58 34.05 10.27 -2.66
C LYS A 58 35.46 9.66 -2.60
N LYS A 59 35.74 8.64 -3.40
CA LYS A 59 37.02 7.89 -3.45
C LYS A 59 37.43 7.23 -2.12
N LEU A 60 36.47 6.92 -1.24
CA LEU A 60 36.70 6.19 0.01
C LEU A 60 36.86 4.70 -0.22
N ILE A 61 36.35 4.18 -1.34
CA ILE A 61 36.48 2.81 -1.84
C ILE A 61 36.64 2.83 -3.36
N GLN A 62 37.26 1.81 -3.90
CA GLN A 62 37.37 1.63 -5.34
C GLN A 62 36.20 0.83 -5.93
N TYR A 63 35.66 -0.11 -5.14
CA TYR A 63 34.66 -1.09 -5.54
C TYR A 63 33.48 -1.10 -4.57
N ASN A 64 32.28 -1.36 -5.08
CA ASN A 64 31.06 -1.43 -4.28
C ASN A 64 30.63 -2.89 -4.08
N PRO A 65 30.91 -3.51 -2.93
CA PRO A 65 30.62 -4.93 -2.69
C PRO A 65 29.11 -5.26 -2.65
N ILE A 66 28.24 -4.25 -2.49
CA ILE A 66 26.79 -4.46 -2.46
C ILE A 66 26.23 -4.84 -3.85
N GLU A 67 26.92 -4.46 -4.92
CA GLU A 67 26.48 -4.78 -6.29
C GLU A 67 26.46 -6.29 -6.51
N ASP A 68 27.40 -7.04 -5.95
CA ASP A 68 27.55 -8.48 -6.10
C ASP A 68 26.77 -9.32 -5.08
N ILE A 69 26.15 -8.70 -4.09
CA ILE A 69 25.31 -9.45 -3.15
C ILE A 69 24.12 -10.04 -3.88
N GLU A 70 24.01 -11.35 -3.87
CA GLU A 70 22.86 -12.06 -4.41
C GLU A 70 21.83 -12.34 -3.30
N LEU A 71 20.59 -11.99 -3.53
CA LEU A 71 19.47 -12.30 -2.62
C LEU A 71 18.56 -13.33 -3.29
N PRO A 72 18.02 -14.26 -2.50
CA PRO A 72 17.03 -15.20 -3.00
C PRO A 72 15.90 -14.47 -3.73
N LYS A 73 15.44 -15.05 -4.84
CA LYS A 73 14.24 -14.53 -5.51
C LYS A 73 13.08 -14.66 -4.52
N PRO A 74 12.23 -13.62 -4.32
CA PRO A 74 11.03 -13.82 -3.54
C PRO A 74 10.23 -14.92 -4.22
N GLN A 75 9.74 -15.85 -3.47
CA GLN A 75 8.59 -16.60 -3.94
C GLN A 75 7.50 -15.56 -4.15
N GLY A 76 7.13 -15.34 -5.40
CA GLY A 76 6.25 -14.27 -5.82
C GLY A 76 4.93 -14.37 -5.06
N GLY A 77 4.61 -13.37 -4.28
CA GLY A 77 3.33 -13.23 -3.65
C GLY A 77 2.69 -11.95 -4.19
N ASN A 78 1.63 -12.08 -4.96
CA ASN A 78 0.66 -11.01 -5.10
C ASN A 78 0.10 -10.69 -3.70
N PHE A 79 -0.39 -9.49 -3.49
CA PHE A 79 -1.14 -9.22 -2.27
C PHE A 79 -2.32 -10.19 -2.20
N ALA A 80 -2.49 -10.82 -1.03
CA ALA A 80 -3.60 -11.74 -0.82
C ALA A 80 -4.93 -11.02 -1.16
N ALA A 81 -5.73 -11.66 -2.01
CA ALA A 81 -6.95 -11.10 -2.57
C ALA A 81 -7.95 -12.23 -2.82
N VAL A 82 -9.18 -12.03 -2.41
CA VAL A 82 -10.32 -12.89 -2.75
C VAL A 82 -10.73 -12.56 -4.18
N THR A 83 -10.58 -13.55 -5.08
CA THR A 83 -10.87 -13.41 -6.51
C THR A 83 -11.97 -14.36 -6.98
N GLU A 84 -12.39 -15.30 -6.14
CA GLU A 84 -13.49 -16.20 -6.45
C GLU A 84 -14.82 -15.56 -6.04
N GLU A 85 -15.80 -15.59 -6.95
CA GLU A 85 -17.13 -15.00 -6.75
C GLU A 85 -17.82 -15.56 -5.50
N GLN A 86 -17.75 -16.88 -5.30
CA GLN A 86 -18.35 -17.57 -4.17
C GLN A 86 -17.82 -17.11 -2.81
N ASP A 87 -16.58 -16.64 -2.73
CA ASP A 87 -15.93 -16.18 -1.50
C ASP A 87 -16.11 -14.67 -1.29
N LEU A 88 -16.39 -13.93 -2.37
CA LEU A 88 -16.55 -12.48 -2.33
C LEU A 88 -17.81 -12.07 -1.55
N ALA A 89 -18.95 -12.67 -1.84
CA ALA A 89 -20.23 -12.31 -1.21
C ALA A 89 -20.23 -12.50 0.33
N PRO A 90 -19.72 -13.61 0.89
CA PRO A 90 -19.55 -13.76 2.33
C PRO A 90 -18.62 -12.71 2.95
N MET A 91 -17.52 -12.36 2.27
CA MET A 91 -16.60 -11.32 2.71
C MET A 91 -17.28 -9.95 2.76
N LEU A 92 -17.97 -9.57 1.70
CA LEU A 92 -18.70 -8.30 1.62
C LEU A 92 -19.77 -8.22 2.71
N ASN A 93 -20.52 -9.28 2.94
CA ASN A 93 -21.52 -9.32 4.01
C ASN A 93 -20.90 -9.03 5.39
N LYS A 94 -19.77 -9.67 5.72
CA LYS A 94 -19.05 -9.38 6.97
C LYS A 94 -18.54 -7.94 7.04
N ILE A 95 -18.04 -7.38 5.93
CA ILE A 95 -17.60 -5.98 5.86
C ILE A 95 -18.75 -5.02 6.12
N TRP A 96 -19.91 -5.25 5.50
CA TRP A 96 -21.10 -4.40 5.71
C TRP A 96 -21.66 -4.48 7.11
N ASN A 97 -21.56 -5.64 7.76
CA ASN A 97 -21.99 -5.88 9.13
C ASN A 97 -20.87 -5.69 10.18
N TYR A 98 -19.75 -5.06 9.83
CA TYR A 98 -18.58 -4.93 10.72
C TYR A 98 -18.93 -4.35 12.10
N SER A 99 -19.79 -3.32 12.18
CA SER A 99 -20.24 -2.74 13.46
C SER A 99 -21.08 -3.66 14.30
N LYS A 100 -21.87 -4.52 13.69
CA LYS A 100 -22.68 -5.53 14.41
C LYS A 100 -21.80 -6.62 15.00
N LEU A 101 -20.71 -6.96 14.30
CA LEU A 101 -19.76 -8.00 14.72
C LEU A 101 -18.77 -7.47 15.77
N TYR A 102 -18.45 -6.17 15.75
CA TYR A 102 -17.43 -5.56 16.61
C TYR A 102 -17.90 -4.22 17.15
N THR A 103 -18.42 -4.22 18.39
CA THR A 103 -19.02 -3.03 19.03
C THR A 103 -18.03 -1.90 19.36
N ARG A 104 -16.73 -2.21 19.44
CA ARG A 104 -15.68 -1.21 19.75
C ARG A 104 -14.87 -0.80 18.51
N CYS A 105 -15.53 -0.57 17.38
CA CYS A 105 -14.87 -0.09 16.18
C CYS A 105 -15.19 1.38 15.91
N LEU A 106 -14.19 2.13 15.44
CA LEU A 106 -14.39 3.51 15.02
C LEU A 106 -15.23 3.55 13.73
N LEU A 107 -16.18 4.48 13.66
CA LEU A 107 -16.98 4.68 12.45
C LEU A 107 -16.09 5.00 11.24
N THR A 108 -15.04 5.79 11.42
CA THR A 108 -14.03 6.09 10.39
C THR A 108 -13.37 4.82 9.84
N THR A 109 -13.09 3.80 10.68
CA THR A 109 -12.53 2.52 10.24
C THR A 109 -13.53 1.71 9.42
N GLN A 110 -14.80 1.70 9.84
CA GLN A 110 -15.86 0.99 9.10
C GLN A 110 -16.05 1.59 7.71
N VAL A 111 -16.18 2.92 7.65
CA VAL A 111 -16.37 3.62 6.39
C VAL A 111 -15.14 3.48 5.49
N ALA A 112 -13.91 3.62 6.03
CA ALA A 112 -12.68 3.43 5.27
C ALA A 112 -12.60 2.03 4.64
N LEU A 113 -13.01 0.98 5.38
CA LEU A 113 -13.05 -0.39 4.88
C LEU A 113 -14.05 -0.53 3.71
N LYS A 114 -15.26 0.00 3.86
CA LYS A 114 -16.30 -0.03 2.81
C LYS A 114 -15.91 0.79 1.58
N ILE A 115 -15.35 1.98 1.77
CA ILE A 115 -14.83 2.83 0.68
C ILE A 115 -13.69 2.15 -0.06
N SER A 116 -12.84 1.38 0.64
CA SER A 116 -11.78 0.58 -0.02
C SER A 116 -12.35 -0.43 -1.00
N VAL A 117 -13.49 -1.05 -0.66
CA VAL A 117 -14.20 -2.00 -1.50
C VAL A 117 -14.90 -1.29 -2.67
N LEU A 118 -15.56 -0.16 -2.43
CA LEU A 118 -16.39 0.52 -3.43
C LEU A 118 -15.58 1.31 -4.46
N THR A 119 -14.38 1.78 -4.09
CA THR A 119 -13.61 2.67 -4.96
C THR A 119 -12.31 2.06 -5.48
N PHE A 120 -11.82 0.97 -4.89
CA PHE A 120 -10.60 0.25 -5.27
C PHE A 120 -9.32 1.11 -5.22
N GLN A 121 -9.36 2.23 -4.51
CA GLN A 121 -8.22 3.13 -4.44
C GLN A 121 -7.07 2.54 -3.62
N ARG A 122 -5.84 3.02 -3.86
CA ARG A 122 -4.69 2.55 -3.08
C ARG A 122 -4.90 2.83 -1.59
N PRO A 123 -4.58 1.89 -0.68
CA PRO A 123 -4.75 2.11 0.76
C PRO A 123 -4.08 3.39 1.27
N GLY A 124 -2.95 3.77 0.64
CA GLY A 124 -2.26 5.02 0.95
C GLY A 124 -3.02 6.28 0.54
N GLU A 125 -3.83 6.21 -0.53
CA GLU A 125 -4.70 7.31 -0.97
C GLU A 125 -5.91 7.42 -0.03
N ILE A 126 -6.62 6.30 0.20
CA ILE A 126 -7.80 6.28 1.07
C ILE A 126 -7.47 6.85 2.45
N ARG A 127 -6.44 6.32 3.12
CA ARG A 127 -6.11 6.75 4.48
C ARG A 127 -5.76 8.23 4.61
N LYS A 128 -5.27 8.85 3.54
CA LYS A 128 -4.85 10.26 3.50
C LYS A 128 -5.84 11.15 2.75
N LEU A 129 -7.04 10.64 2.47
CA LEU A 129 -8.04 11.39 1.74
C LEU A 129 -8.45 12.62 2.54
N LYS A 130 -8.31 13.79 1.92
CA LYS A 130 -8.65 15.07 2.53
C LYS A 130 -10.07 15.48 2.16
N LYS A 131 -10.69 16.31 3.03
CA LYS A 131 -12.01 16.89 2.78
C LYS A 131 -12.03 17.75 1.52
N GLU A 132 -10.96 18.51 1.26
CA GLU A 132 -10.80 19.35 0.07
C GLU A 132 -10.80 18.57 -1.26
N TYR A 133 -10.60 17.25 -1.21
CA TYR A 133 -10.64 16.38 -2.38
C TYR A 133 -12.04 15.86 -2.70
N PHE A 134 -13.02 16.10 -1.83
CA PHE A 134 -14.40 15.70 -2.02
C PHE A 134 -15.19 16.80 -2.71
N TYR A 135 -15.59 16.54 -3.94
CA TYR A 135 -16.39 17.42 -4.78
C TYR A 135 -17.85 16.95 -4.71
N HIS A 136 -18.60 17.56 -3.78
CA HIS A 136 -19.97 17.16 -3.44
C HIS A 136 -20.89 17.17 -4.67
N GLU A 137 -20.99 18.30 -5.38
CA GLU A 137 -21.88 18.46 -6.53
C GLU A 137 -21.56 17.50 -7.70
N GLU A 138 -20.27 17.17 -7.87
CA GLU A 138 -19.82 16.25 -8.91
C GLU A 138 -19.80 14.80 -8.44
N ARG A 139 -20.09 14.53 -7.16
CA ARG A 139 -20.08 13.22 -6.51
C ARG A 139 -18.81 12.43 -6.80
N CYS A 140 -17.67 13.06 -6.60
CA CYS A 140 -16.38 12.44 -6.88
C CYS A 140 -15.28 12.90 -5.93
N PHE A 141 -14.20 12.15 -5.89
CA PHE A 141 -12.92 12.65 -5.37
C PHE A 141 -12.02 13.10 -6.51
N LYS A 142 -11.28 14.21 -6.31
CA LYS A 142 -10.23 14.68 -7.22
C LYS A 142 -8.97 14.93 -6.42
N PHE A 143 -7.91 14.19 -6.74
CA PHE A 143 -6.60 14.33 -6.08
C PHE A 143 -5.45 13.93 -6.99
N THR A 144 -4.24 14.38 -6.69
CA THR A 144 -3.03 13.94 -7.40
C THR A 144 -2.59 12.59 -6.86
N ALA A 145 -2.67 11.55 -7.68
CA ALA A 145 -2.28 10.19 -7.31
C ALA A 145 -0.79 10.13 -6.93
N SER A 146 -0.47 9.59 -5.75
CA SER A 146 0.89 9.63 -5.19
C SER A 146 1.93 8.90 -6.02
N LYS A 147 1.55 7.83 -6.71
CA LYS A 147 2.45 7.00 -7.53
C LYS A 147 2.65 7.53 -8.93
N THR A 148 1.58 7.94 -9.61
CA THR A 148 1.63 8.40 -11.02
C THR A 148 1.89 9.90 -11.15
N LYS A 149 1.64 10.66 -10.07
CA LYS A 149 1.73 12.14 -10.04
C LYS A 149 0.78 12.84 -11.02
N GLN A 150 -0.30 12.17 -11.41
CA GLN A 150 -1.35 12.68 -12.28
C GLN A 150 -2.62 12.96 -11.49
N LEU A 151 -3.44 13.91 -11.97
CA LEU A 151 -4.78 14.12 -11.45
C LEU A 151 -5.58 12.83 -11.63
N HIS A 152 -6.25 12.41 -10.57
CA HIS A 152 -7.09 11.23 -10.57
C HIS A 152 -8.48 11.62 -10.09
N ILE A 153 -9.49 11.30 -10.88
CA ILE A 153 -10.90 11.54 -10.57
C ILE A 153 -11.52 10.18 -10.26
N VAL A 154 -12.14 10.07 -9.09
CA VAL A 154 -12.81 8.85 -8.60
C VAL A 154 -14.30 9.13 -8.47
N PRO A 155 -15.13 8.74 -9.43
CA PRO A 155 -16.59 8.82 -9.29
C PRO A 155 -17.06 7.99 -8.10
N LEU A 156 -18.08 8.45 -7.41
CA LEU A 156 -18.67 7.77 -6.27
C LEU A 156 -20.06 7.23 -6.64
N SER A 157 -20.27 5.95 -6.35
CA SER A 157 -21.62 5.40 -6.32
C SER A 157 -22.45 6.03 -5.20
N ASP A 158 -23.77 5.91 -5.24
CA ASP A 158 -24.63 6.43 -4.17
C ASP A 158 -24.23 5.91 -2.79
N GLN A 159 -23.91 4.61 -2.70
CA GLN A 159 -23.45 4.00 -1.46
C GLN A 159 -22.14 4.61 -0.95
N ALA A 160 -21.18 4.88 -1.85
CA ALA A 160 -19.91 5.47 -1.48
C ALA A 160 -20.08 6.93 -1.05
N PHE A 161 -20.92 7.67 -1.76
CA PHE A 161 -21.23 9.05 -1.47
C PHE A 161 -21.88 9.18 -0.07
N ASP A 162 -22.95 8.43 0.20
CA ASP A 162 -23.67 8.45 1.48
C ASP A 162 -22.76 8.06 2.66
N LEU A 163 -21.84 7.11 2.44
CA LEU A 163 -20.86 6.74 3.45
C LEU A 163 -19.90 7.88 3.77
N ILE A 164 -19.46 8.65 2.80
CA ILE A 164 -18.58 9.81 3.02
C ILE A 164 -19.35 10.92 3.72
N GLU A 165 -20.57 11.25 3.27
CA GLU A 165 -21.44 12.21 3.91
C GLU A 165 -21.63 11.91 5.39
N SER A 166 -21.81 10.64 5.75
CA SER A 166 -22.04 10.22 7.13
C SER A 166 -20.87 10.52 8.09
N ILE A 167 -19.66 10.79 7.57
CA ILE A 167 -18.46 10.99 8.40
C ILE A 167 -17.69 12.28 8.13
N ILE A 168 -18.02 13.03 7.06
CA ILE A 168 -17.18 14.14 6.61
C ILE A 168 -17.04 15.23 7.67
N ASP A 169 -18.07 15.44 8.47
CA ASP A 169 -18.12 16.44 9.53
C ASP A 169 -17.85 15.87 10.93
N LEU A 170 -17.58 14.56 11.03
CA LEU A 170 -17.32 13.89 12.31
C LEU A 170 -16.12 14.50 13.06
N HIS A 171 -15.14 15.00 12.33
CA HIS A 171 -13.93 15.65 12.87
C HIS A 171 -13.71 17.01 12.21
N PRO A 172 -14.42 18.08 12.65
CA PRO A 172 -14.43 19.37 11.95
C PRO A 172 -13.04 20.04 11.89
N TYR A 173 -12.18 19.79 12.87
CA TYR A 173 -10.84 20.38 12.94
C TYR A 173 -9.75 19.59 12.18
N SER A 174 -10.09 18.46 11.58
CA SER A 174 -9.16 17.67 10.77
C SER A 174 -9.35 17.95 9.29
N GLU A 175 -8.26 18.08 8.56
CA GLU A 175 -8.28 18.15 7.09
C GLU A 175 -8.63 16.80 6.44
N TYR A 176 -8.47 15.68 7.19
CA TYR A 176 -8.67 14.32 6.69
C TYR A 176 -10.11 13.83 6.93
N ILE A 177 -10.61 13.01 6.00
CA ILE A 177 -11.90 12.33 6.12
C ILE A 177 -11.77 11.15 7.11
N PHE A 178 -10.72 10.33 6.95
CA PHE A 178 -10.51 9.16 7.79
C PHE A 178 -9.54 9.46 8.93
N VAL A 179 -10.07 9.98 10.01
CA VAL A 179 -9.28 10.41 11.17
C VAL A 179 -9.00 9.24 12.11
N GLY A 180 -7.78 9.19 12.62
CA GLY A 180 -7.32 8.18 13.58
C GLY A 180 -7.83 8.45 15.01
N ARG A 181 -7.36 7.64 15.95
CA ARG A 181 -7.77 7.71 17.37
C ARG A 181 -7.35 9.01 18.06
N ASP A 182 -6.36 9.70 17.54
CA ASP A 182 -5.87 10.97 18.06
C ASP A 182 -6.80 12.16 17.73
N GLY A 183 -7.81 11.94 16.89
CA GLY A 183 -8.76 12.96 16.46
C GLY A 183 -8.15 14.04 15.53
N LYS A 184 -6.91 13.89 15.11
CA LYS A 184 -6.17 14.92 14.36
C LYS A 184 -5.56 14.41 13.07
N THR A 185 -4.87 13.28 13.14
CA THR A 185 -4.19 12.70 11.99
C THR A 185 -5.03 11.60 11.32
N PHE A 186 -4.65 11.23 10.12
CA PHE A 186 -5.33 10.15 9.37
C PHE A 186 -5.08 8.76 9.99
N ILE A 187 -5.94 7.79 9.67
CA ILE A 187 -5.81 6.40 10.12
C ILE A 187 -4.47 5.77 9.74
N SER A 188 -3.99 4.83 10.56
CA SER A 188 -2.71 4.13 10.32
C SER A 188 -2.75 3.29 9.04
N ASP A 189 -1.57 2.97 8.49
CA ASP A 189 -1.41 2.12 7.31
C ASP A 189 -1.89 0.68 7.53
N ASN A 190 -1.99 0.25 8.77
CA ASN A 190 -2.46 -1.09 9.11
C ASN A 190 -3.95 -1.13 9.55
N THR A 191 -4.65 -0.01 9.61
CA THR A 191 -6.03 0.05 10.13
C THR A 191 -6.98 -0.88 9.37
N ILE A 192 -7.01 -0.80 8.03
CA ILE A 192 -7.88 -1.62 7.18
C ILE A 192 -7.48 -3.09 7.25
N ASN A 193 -6.18 -3.40 7.20
CA ASN A 193 -5.70 -4.79 7.31
C ASN A 193 -6.03 -5.40 8.69
N SER A 194 -5.96 -4.60 9.76
CA SER A 194 -6.38 -5.05 11.10
C SER A 194 -7.88 -5.32 11.17
N ALA A 195 -8.71 -4.55 10.48
CA ALA A 195 -10.13 -4.80 10.37
C ALA A 195 -10.42 -6.10 9.61
N LEU A 196 -9.76 -6.31 8.46
CA LEU A 196 -9.87 -7.56 7.70
C LEU A 196 -9.42 -8.78 8.51
N LYS A 197 -8.32 -8.67 9.25
CA LYS A 197 -7.87 -9.75 10.14
C LYS A 197 -8.90 -10.08 11.21
N ARG A 198 -9.57 -9.09 11.82
CA ARG A 198 -10.65 -9.32 12.78
C ARG A 198 -11.84 -10.04 12.15
N LEU A 199 -12.18 -9.73 10.91
CA LEU A 199 -13.24 -10.41 10.14
C LEU A 199 -12.89 -11.83 9.73
N GLY A 200 -11.66 -12.31 10.03
CA GLY A 200 -11.18 -13.65 9.69
C GLY A 200 -10.40 -13.75 8.37
N TYR A 201 -10.20 -12.64 7.65
CA TYR A 201 -9.51 -12.62 6.35
C TYR A 201 -8.01 -12.31 6.45
N GLY A 202 -7.39 -12.55 7.62
CA GLY A 202 -5.95 -12.38 7.80
C GLY A 202 -5.15 -13.37 6.94
N GLY A 203 -4.40 -12.87 5.94
CA GLY A 203 -3.67 -13.70 4.99
C GLY A 203 -4.44 -14.04 3.70
N GLU A 204 -5.75 -13.88 3.66
CA GLU A 204 -6.62 -14.15 2.51
C GLU A 204 -6.96 -12.88 1.73
N GLN A 205 -7.17 -11.78 2.45
CA GLN A 205 -7.47 -10.46 1.89
C GLN A 205 -6.65 -9.38 2.53
N THR A 206 -6.14 -8.46 1.72
CA THR A 206 -5.48 -7.23 2.18
C THR A 206 -6.20 -6.00 1.64
N ALA A 207 -5.97 -4.84 2.28
CA ALA A 207 -6.46 -3.57 1.76
C ALA A 207 -5.96 -3.29 0.32
N HIS A 208 -4.75 -3.73 -0.02
CA HIS A 208 -4.23 -3.62 -1.39
C HIS A 208 -4.84 -4.69 -2.32
N GLY A 209 -5.17 -5.84 -1.78
CA GLY A 209 -5.80 -6.96 -2.50
C GLY A 209 -7.16 -6.60 -3.10
N PHE A 210 -7.93 -5.66 -2.52
CA PHE A 210 -9.20 -5.20 -3.11
C PHE A 210 -9.04 -4.71 -4.56
N ARG A 211 -7.87 -4.22 -4.94
CA ARG A 211 -7.60 -3.79 -6.31
C ARG A 211 -7.46 -4.99 -7.26
N ALA A 212 -6.86 -6.08 -6.80
CA ALA A 212 -6.81 -7.33 -7.55
C ALA A 212 -8.20 -7.97 -7.63
N THR A 213 -8.92 -8.04 -6.49
CA THR A 213 -10.33 -8.47 -6.45
C THR A 213 -11.17 -7.70 -7.49
N ALA A 214 -11.11 -6.36 -7.44
CA ALA A 214 -11.87 -5.52 -8.35
C ALA A 214 -11.49 -5.76 -9.82
N ARG A 215 -10.17 -5.85 -10.11
CA ARG A 215 -9.72 -6.08 -11.48
C ARG A 215 -10.23 -7.41 -12.02
N THR A 216 -10.09 -8.49 -11.24
CA THR A 216 -10.60 -9.81 -11.66
C THR A 216 -12.12 -9.80 -11.84
N MET A 217 -12.88 -9.28 -10.87
CA MET A 217 -14.34 -9.24 -10.96
C MET A 217 -14.84 -8.40 -12.13
N LEU A 218 -14.26 -7.22 -12.34
CA LEU A 218 -14.66 -6.31 -13.40
C LEU A 218 -14.27 -6.83 -14.79
N ASP A 219 -13.10 -7.44 -14.93
CA ASP A 219 -12.57 -7.95 -16.21
C ASP A 219 -13.21 -9.31 -16.55
N GLU A 220 -13.08 -10.29 -15.64
CA GLU A 220 -13.40 -11.70 -15.96
C GLU A 220 -14.87 -12.05 -15.73
N ILE A 221 -15.56 -11.41 -14.78
CA ILE A 221 -16.96 -11.74 -14.44
C ILE A 221 -17.94 -10.73 -15.06
N LEU A 222 -17.62 -9.43 -14.99
CA LEU A 222 -18.51 -8.37 -15.48
C LEU A 222 -18.14 -7.86 -16.88
N GLU A 223 -17.11 -8.44 -17.50
CA GLU A 223 -16.65 -8.14 -18.87
C GLU A 223 -16.53 -6.63 -19.17
N GLN A 224 -16.08 -5.86 -18.15
CA GLN A 224 -15.93 -4.43 -18.31
C GLN A 224 -14.65 -4.12 -19.12
N ARG A 225 -14.68 -3.02 -19.86
CA ARG A 225 -13.52 -2.57 -20.64
C ARG A 225 -12.30 -2.34 -19.77
N VAL A 226 -11.18 -2.96 -20.15
CA VAL A 226 -9.92 -2.93 -19.39
C VAL A 226 -9.41 -1.49 -19.19
N ASP A 227 -9.56 -0.61 -20.20
CA ASP A 227 -9.14 0.79 -20.07
C ASP A 227 -9.91 1.53 -18.97
N PHE A 228 -11.22 1.30 -18.80
CA PHE A 228 -11.99 1.88 -17.70
C PHE A 228 -11.52 1.36 -16.34
N ILE A 229 -11.25 0.05 -16.24
CA ILE A 229 -10.72 -0.57 -15.02
C ILE A 229 -9.38 0.05 -14.67
N GLU A 230 -8.45 0.17 -15.62
CA GLU A 230 -7.12 0.72 -15.40
C GLU A 230 -7.18 2.23 -15.02
N HIS A 231 -8.10 3.01 -15.62
CA HIS A 231 -8.36 4.39 -15.22
C HIS A 231 -8.84 4.48 -13.77
N GLN A 232 -9.85 3.67 -13.38
CA GLN A 232 -10.35 3.62 -12.00
C GLN A 232 -9.24 3.24 -11.01
N LEU A 233 -8.32 2.39 -11.42
CA LEU A 233 -7.17 1.98 -10.63
C LEU A 233 -6.01 3.00 -10.65
N ALA A 234 -6.12 4.13 -11.33
CA ALA A 234 -5.04 5.10 -11.55
C ALA A 234 -3.74 4.45 -12.06
N HIS A 235 -3.88 3.53 -13.02
CA HIS A 235 -2.78 2.95 -13.77
C HIS A 235 -2.57 3.76 -15.06
N LYS A 236 -1.32 3.74 -15.57
CA LYS A 236 -1.06 4.29 -16.91
C LYS A 236 -1.63 3.34 -17.94
N VAL A 237 -2.63 3.77 -18.67
CA VAL A 237 -3.14 3.04 -19.82
C VAL A 237 -2.15 3.28 -20.96
N LYS A 238 -1.54 2.22 -21.48
CA LYS A 238 -0.80 2.26 -22.74
C LYS A 238 -1.84 2.04 -23.84
N ASP A 239 -2.23 3.08 -24.51
CA ASP A 239 -2.92 2.91 -25.76
C ASP A 239 -1.90 2.72 -26.91
N ASN A 240 -2.31 2.01 -27.98
CA ASN A 240 -1.45 1.77 -29.14
C ASN A 240 -1.20 3.03 -29.97
N ASN A 241 -1.89 4.15 -29.67
CA ASN A 241 -1.83 5.42 -30.40
C ASN A 241 -1.10 6.53 -29.64
N GLY A 242 -0.46 6.19 -28.50
CA GLY A 242 0.26 7.16 -27.69
C GLY A 242 -0.63 8.00 -26.77
N THR A 243 -0.03 8.60 -25.78
CA THR A 243 -0.61 9.31 -24.62
C THR A 243 -1.48 10.54 -24.93
N ALA A 244 -2.20 10.59 -26.03
CA ALA A 244 -2.96 11.76 -26.48
C ALA A 244 -4.28 12.04 -25.72
N TYR A 245 -4.67 11.16 -24.78
CA TYR A 245 -5.94 11.26 -24.03
C TYR A 245 -5.76 11.06 -22.52
N ASN A 246 -4.73 11.66 -21.93
CA ASN A 246 -4.63 11.79 -20.47
C ASN A 246 -4.57 13.24 -20.06
#